data_f6b15dc912f7ef7bd7127ad967fec317
#
_entry.id   f6b15dc912f7ef7bd7127ad967fec317
#
_cell.length_a   1.000
_cell.length_b   1.000
_cell.length_c   1.000
_cell.angle_alpha   90.00
_cell.angle_beta   90.00
_cell.angle_gamma   90.00
#
_symmetry.space_group_name_H-M   'P 1'
#
loop_
_entity.id
_entity.type
_entity.pdbx_description
1 polymer ?
#
loop_
_entity_poly.entity_id
_entity_poly.type
_entity_poly.pdbx_seq_one_letter_code
_entity_poly.pdbx_strand_id
1 'polypeptide(L)'
;DRTASDSAALDSTIELLVRTKRSLPMAKLMTIPEAFAHRRDFPKKLKDLYTYANAVMESWDGPAAICGCHDQWAIAGMDRNGLRPLRYTLTNDFLIAGSETGMVEIDEAEILERGRVGPGQMIAVNFKEGKFYKDKEIKNKLSQSRPFGEWIKKIKHIDKLVQSVDEEFRDIQTSDLRRRMTSFGWTSEDMEIILHPMIASQKEAVGSMGDDTPIAVLSDNYRGLHHFFRQNFSQVTNPPIDSLRERVVMSLRTRIGNLSNILDEDQSQCDHLQLNSPVLSINQFKTLRQYMKDKVKIIDTTMDIQQENYHFKKELDRINKEAEEAVRSGYVHIILTDKSLSKSRVALPMILVTSSVHHYLIKKRLRTFISLNVQSAECLDVHYFAVLIGVGATSINAYMAQQAIAERHKKKLFGQLTYEECVERYIQSVNNGLLKIMSKMGISVVSSYRGGCNFEAIGLSRNLMSEYFPSMSSKISGMGLKGLEQKSLFAHNKAYSDDVINLPIGGFYRYRKDGEKHSFEGTSIHILQTAVGTNNYSLYKK
;
A
#
# COMPACT_ATOMS: atom_id res chain seq x y z
N ASP A 1 8.82 15.24 11.30
CA ASP A 1 8.75 16.54 10.64
C ASP A 1 8.73 16.32 9.11
N ARG A 2 7.69 16.83 8.43
CA ARG A 2 7.55 16.70 6.97
C ARG A 2 8.56 17.54 6.17
N THR A 3 9.28 18.42 6.83
CA THR A 3 10.30 19.28 6.22
C THR A 3 11.72 18.76 6.43
N ALA A 4 11.89 17.74 7.27
CA ALA A 4 13.19 17.12 7.51
C ALA A 4 13.59 16.19 6.35
N SER A 5 14.90 16.04 6.12
CA SER A 5 15.42 15.03 5.19
C SER A 5 15.21 13.63 5.76
N ASP A 6 15.25 12.61 4.89
CA ASP A 6 15.11 11.19 5.28
C ASP A 6 16.13 10.80 6.37
N SER A 7 17.39 11.24 6.22
CA SER A 7 18.46 10.96 7.17
C SER A 7 18.23 11.65 8.52
N ALA A 8 17.72 12.89 8.53
CA ALA A 8 17.35 13.59 9.76
C ALA A 8 16.16 12.92 10.46
N ALA A 9 15.20 12.38 9.72
CA ALA A 9 14.09 11.60 10.27
C ALA A 9 14.57 10.28 10.87
N LEU A 10 15.53 9.60 10.24
CA LEU A 10 16.17 8.39 10.76
C LEU A 10 16.93 8.69 12.05
N ASP A 11 17.73 9.74 12.07
CA ASP A 11 18.50 10.17 13.25
C ASP A 11 17.58 10.46 14.44
N SER A 12 16.52 11.27 14.22
CA SER A 12 15.50 11.56 15.25
C SER A 12 14.79 10.30 15.76
N THR A 13 14.58 9.31 14.88
CA THR A 13 13.95 8.04 15.26
C THR A 13 14.90 7.19 16.12
N ILE A 14 16.17 7.11 15.76
CA ILE A 14 17.20 6.42 16.55
C ILE A 14 17.35 7.11 17.91
N GLU A 15 17.40 8.45 17.96
CA GLU A 15 17.45 9.21 19.21
C GLU A 15 16.24 8.90 20.10
N LEU A 16 15.02 8.90 19.55
CA LEU A 16 13.82 8.52 20.31
C LEU A 16 13.96 7.12 20.92
N LEU A 17 14.41 6.14 20.15
CA LEU A 17 14.55 4.76 20.60
C LEU A 17 15.59 4.62 21.72
N VAL A 18 16.73 5.30 21.63
CA VAL A 18 17.75 5.24 22.69
C VAL A 18 17.32 5.96 23.97
N ARG A 19 16.56 7.06 23.85
CA ARG A 19 15.96 7.76 25.00
C ARG A 19 14.93 6.89 25.74
N THR A 20 14.38 5.86 25.10
CA THR A 20 13.45 4.88 25.70
C THR A 20 14.18 3.65 26.25
N LYS A 21 15.44 3.78 26.63
CA LYS A 21 16.29 2.74 27.24
C LYS A 21 16.71 1.59 26.31
N ARG A 22 16.47 1.68 25.01
CA ARG A 22 17.06 0.74 24.05
C ARG A 22 18.52 1.09 23.83
N SER A 23 19.39 0.09 23.74
CA SER A 23 20.79 0.34 23.37
C SER A 23 20.89 0.85 21.92
N LEU A 24 21.91 1.65 21.63
CA LEU A 24 22.14 2.17 20.29
C LEU A 24 22.24 1.07 19.22
N PRO A 25 22.94 -0.07 19.44
CA PRO A 25 22.91 -1.20 18.51
C PRO A 25 21.51 -1.78 18.31
N MET A 26 20.65 -1.83 19.34
CA MET A 26 19.26 -2.28 19.22
C MET A 26 18.43 -1.30 18.38
N ALA A 27 18.56 -0.01 18.61
CA ALA A 27 17.85 1.02 17.84
C ALA A 27 18.21 0.95 16.35
N LYS A 28 19.50 0.79 16.01
CA LYS A 28 19.94 0.57 14.62
C LYS A 28 19.38 -0.71 14.04
N LEU A 29 19.39 -1.81 14.77
CA LEU A 29 18.85 -3.09 14.30
C LEU A 29 17.33 -3.01 14.03
N MET A 30 16.59 -2.31 14.86
CA MET A 30 15.14 -2.13 14.69
C MET A 30 14.80 -1.26 13.48
N THR A 31 15.54 -0.17 13.28
CA THR A 31 15.31 0.75 12.16
C THR A 31 15.79 0.17 10.84
N ILE A 32 16.89 -0.58 10.83
CA ILE A 32 17.49 -1.16 9.63
C ILE A 32 17.74 -2.66 9.84
N PRO A 33 16.71 -3.49 9.81
CA PRO A 33 16.87 -4.94 9.92
C PRO A 33 17.48 -5.53 8.65
N GLU A 34 18.24 -6.61 8.79
CA GLU A 34 18.62 -7.46 7.64
C GLU A 34 17.40 -8.10 6.98
N ALA A 35 17.48 -8.39 5.68
CA ALA A 35 16.51 -9.21 5.01
C ALA A 35 16.64 -10.67 5.49
N PHE A 36 15.63 -11.19 6.17
CA PHE A 36 15.68 -12.50 6.84
C PHE A 36 14.56 -13.46 6.45
N ALA A 37 13.46 -12.94 5.92
CA ALA A 37 12.20 -13.69 5.77
C ALA A 37 12.34 -14.95 4.90
N HIS A 38 13.16 -14.91 3.86
CA HIS A 38 13.34 -15.99 2.89
C HIS A 38 14.65 -16.78 3.08
N ARG A 39 15.44 -16.48 4.13
CA ARG A 39 16.69 -17.20 4.43
C ARG A 39 16.41 -18.40 5.32
N ARG A 40 16.71 -19.61 4.83
CA ARG A 40 16.50 -20.87 5.56
C ARG A 40 17.48 -21.07 6.70
N ASP A 41 18.73 -20.65 6.52
CA ASP A 41 19.87 -20.80 7.42
C ASP A 41 20.00 -19.66 8.45
N PHE A 42 18.98 -18.80 8.57
CA PHE A 42 19.04 -17.66 9.47
C PHE A 42 18.86 -18.07 10.93
N PRO A 43 19.70 -17.60 11.89
CA PRO A 43 19.63 -17.99 13.29
C PRO A 43 18.25 -17.70 13.90
N LYS A 44 17.63 -18.72 14.52
CA LYS A 44 16.26 -18.62 15.03
C LYS A 44 16.04 -17.45 15.99
N LYS A 45 16.92 -17.29 17.00
CA LYS A 45 16.82 -16.19 17.99
C LYS A 45 16.86 -14.81 17.33
N LEU A 46 17.70 -14.65 16.30
CA LEU A 46 17.81 -13.41 15.56
C LEU A 46 16.56 -13.17 14.67
N LYS A 47 16.01 -14.25 14.09
CA LYS A 47 14.74 -14.19 13.37
C LYS A 47 13.57 -13.77 14.28
N ASP A 48 13.56 -14.27 15.50
CA ASP A 48 12.55 -13.92 16.51
C ASP A 48 12.67 -12.43 16.90
N LEU A 49 13.89 -11.92 17.13
CA LEU A 49 14.15 -10.51 17.37
C LEU A 49 13.68 -9.61 16.20
N TYR A 50 14.04 -9.95 14.96
CA TYR A 50 13.61 -9.17 13.80
C TYR A 50 12.08 -9.23 13.59
N THR A 51 11.45 -10.37 13.90
CA THR A 51 9.99 -10.48 13.86
C THR A 51 9.35 -9.56 14.89
N TYR A 52 9.90 -9.49 16.10
CA TYR A 52 9.50 -8.54 17.12
C TYR A 52 9.71 -7.08 16.68
N ALA A 53 10.90 -6.74 16.17
CA ALA A 53 11.19 -5.39 15.70
C ALA A 53 10.20 -4.92 14.63
N ASN A 54 9.87 -5.78 13.66
CA ASN A 54 8.87 -5.50 12.63
C ASN A 54 7.44 -5.39 13.17
N ALA A 55 7.15 -5.95 14.35
CA ALA A 55 5.88 -5.74 15.04
C ALA A 55 5.82 -4.38 15.75
N VAL A 56 6.95 -3.80 16.10
CA VAL A 56 7.03 -2.49 16.76
C VAL A 56 6.94 -1.34 15.75
N MET A 57 7.73 -1.38 14.67
CA MET A 57 7.84 -0.30 13.70
C MET A 57 8.21 -0.78 12.31
N GLU A 58 8.03 0.09 11.33
CA GLU A 58 8.47 -0.11 9.96
C GLU A 58 10.00 -0.01 9.84
N SER A 59 10.59 -0.79 8.92
CA SER A 59 11.99 -0.61 8.56
C SER A 59 12.18 0.64 7.72
N TRP A 60 13.30 1.33 7.95
CA TRP A 60 13.72 2.45 7.12
C TRP A 60 14.33 1.94 5.79
N ASP A 61 13.93 2.56 4.69
CA ASP A 61 14.45 2.29 3.36
C ASP A 61 15.21 3.52 2.84
N GLY A 62 16.39 3.30 2.30
CA GLY A 62 17.24 4.34 1.72
C GLY A 62 18.74 4.04 1.88
N PRO A 63 19.60 4.78 1.16
CA PRO A 63 21.05 4.64 1.26
C PRO A 63 21.58 5.33 2.52
N ALA A 64 22.26 4.59 3.39
CA ALA A 64 22.93 5.15 4.58
C ALA A 64 24.16 4.39 4.99
N ALA A 65 25.20 5.12 5.37
CA ALA A 65 26.27 4.67 6.25
C ALA A 65 26.11 5.42 7.57
N ILE A 66 25.92 4.70 8.67
CA ILE A 66 25.54 5.26 9.97
C ILE A 66 26.71 5.07 10.92
N CYS A 67 27.15 6.15 11.53
CA CYS A 67 28.01 6.13 12.71
C CYS A 67 27.27 6.83 13.84
N GLY A 68 27.32 6.27 15.04
CA GLY A 68 26.63 6.83 16.20
C GLY A 68 27.33 6.46 17.49
N CYS A 69 27.16 7.34 18.49
CA CYS A 69 27.66 7.13 19.84
C CYS A 69 26.57 7.54 20.84
N HIS A 70 26.25 6.65 21.78
CA HIS A 70 25.32 6.92 22.86
C HIS A 70 25.63 6.01 24.06
N ASP A 71 25.69 6.61 25.26
CA ASP A 71 26.03 5.93 26.51
C ASP A 71 27.34 5.12 26.37
N GLN A 72 27.28 3.85 26.61
CA GLN A 72 28.43 2.94 26.54
C GLN A 72 28.74 2.37 25.14
N TRP A 73 28.00 2.78 24.11
CA TRP A 73 28.08 2.20 22.77
C TRP A 73 28.52 3.21 21.71
N ALA A 74 29.48 2.80 20.87
CA ALA A 74 29.67 3.36 19.54
C ALA A 74 29.36 2.29 18.48
N ILE A 75 28.74 2.68 17.39
CA ILE A 75 28.40 1.78 16.29
C ILE A 75 28.81 2.37 14.94
N ALA A 76 29.08 1.48 13.99
CA ALA A 76 29.09 1.80 12.58
C ALA A 76 28.28 0.73 11.83
N GLY A 77 27.32 1.15 11.01
CA GLY A 77 26.39 0.25 10.34
C GLY A 77 25.98 0.74 8.95
N MET A 78 25.57 -0.21 8.13
CA MET A 78 25.19 0.05 6.75
C MET A 78 23.67 -0.04 6.58
N ASP A 79 23.18 0.60 5.52
CA ASP A 79 21.80 0.44 5.08
C ASP A 79 21.46 -1.01 4.69
N ARG A 80 20.17 -1.30 4.56
CA ARG A 80 19.65 -2.65 4.31
C ARG A 80 20.12 -3.26 2.99
N ASN A 81 20.32 -2.44 1.96
CA ASN A 81 20.67 -2.86 0.61
C ASN A 81 22.16 -2.73 0.30
N GLY A 82 22.92 -2.07 1.18
CA GLY A 82 24.36 -1.84 0.99
C GLY A 82 24.66 -0.83 -0.11
N LEU A 83 23.87 0.24 -0.19
CA LEU A 83 23.99 1.26 -1.22
C LEU A 83 25.14 2.25 -0.96
N ARG A 84 25.55 2.38 0.30
CA ARG A 84 26.72 3.20 0.68
C ARG A 84 27.89 2.32 1.08
N PRO A 85 29.14 2.70 0.77
CA PRO A 85 30.31 1.98 1.25
C PRO A 85 30.54 2.24 2.75
N LEU A 86 30.99 1.23 3.49
CA LEU A 86 31.43 1.37 4.87
C LEU A 86 32.55 0.37 5.16
N ARG A 87 33.69 0.89 5.56
CA ARG A 87 34.89 0.13 5.90
C ARG A 87 35.32 0.42 7.33
N TYR A 88 36.15 -0.44 7.92
CA TYR A 88 36.75 -0.19 9.22
C TYR A 88 38.21 -0.64 9.26
N THR A 89 38.95 0.00 10.14
CA THR A 89 40.30 -0.36 10.52
C THR A 89 40.35 -0.46 12.05
N LEU A 90 40.88 -1.56 12.57
CA LEU A 90 41.02 -1.83 13.99
C LEU A 90 42.50 -1.80 14.34
N THR A 91 42.86 -1.03 15.36
CA THR A 91 44.17 -1.06 16.04
C THR A 91 43.98 -1.50 17.48
N ASN A 92 45.04 -1.50 18.29
CA ASN A 92 44.94 -1.78 19.72
C ASN A 92 44.07 -0.74 20.45
N ASP A 93 44.15 0.53 20.04
CA ASP A 93 43.52 1.65 20.74
C ASP A 93 42.30 2.23 20.04
N PHE A 94 42.18 2.02 18.73
CA PHE A 94 41.15 2.69 17.91
C PHE A 94 40.38 1.74 17.02
N LEU A 95 39.08 2.00 16.90
CA LEU A 95 38.24 1.54 15.80
C LEU A 95 37.91 2.74 14.90
N ILE A 96 38.38 2.71 13.67
CA ILE A 96 38.12 3.76 12.67
C ILE A 96 37.14 3.21 11.66
N ALA A 97 36.01 3.89 11.46
CA ALA A 97 35.00 3.51 10.49
C ALA A 97 34.69 4.69 9.57
N GLY A 98 34.63 4.42 8.26
CA GLY A 98 34.34 5.43 7.25
C GLY A 98 34.04 4.82 5.88
N SER A 99 33.70 5.65 4.91
CA SER A 99 33.39 5.20 3.56
C SER A 99 34.59 4.57 2.85
N GLU A 100 35.80 5.02 3.18
CA GLU A 100 37.05 4.61 2.52
C GLU A 100 38.14 4.30 3.54
N THR A 101 39.13 3.51 3.12
CA THR A 101 40.35 3.26 3.90
C THR A 101 41.33 4.44 3.69
N GLY A 102 42.04 4.83 4.73
CA GLY A 102 43.02 5.91 4.65
C GLY A 102 42.45 7.31 4.91
N MET A 103 41.24 7.42 5.41
CA MET A 103 40.66 8.71 5.85
C MET A 103 41.38 9.28 7.10
N VAL A 104 42.05 8.42 7.85
CA VAL A 104 42.88 8.75 9.00
C VAL A 104 44.25 8.12 8.78
N GLU A 105 45.30 8.90 8.97
CA GLU A 105 46.68 8.38 8.92
C GLU A 105 46.97 7.49 10.13
N ILE A 106 47.38 6.26 9.87
CA ILE A 106 47.70 5.24 10.86
C ILE A 106 48.93 4.49 10.34
N ASP A 107 49.88 4.21 11.22
CA ASP A 107 50.99 3.33 10.89
C ASP A 107 50.44 1.92 10.54
N GLU A 108 50.82 1.41 9.40
CA GLU A 108 50.43 0.07 8.96
C GLU A 108 50.80 -1.04 9.97
N ALA A 109 51.88 -0.83 10.72
CA ALA A 109 52.32 -1.77 11.76
C ALA A 109 51.38 -1.84 12.98
N GLU A 110 50.56 -0.83 13.21
CA GLU A 110 49.54 -0.79 14.29
C GLU A 110 48.21 -1.44 13.90
N ILE A 111 48.03 -1.76 12.64
CA ILE A 111 46.75 -2.26 12.13
C ILE A 111 46.62 -3.75 12.45
N LEU A 112 45.62 -4.08 13.28
CA LEU A 112 45.29 -5.46 13.61
C LEU A 112 44.36 -6.08 12.56
N GLU A 113 43.38 -5.30 12.06
CA GLU A 113 42.39 -5.79 11.10
C GLU A 113 41.85 -4.65 10.26
N ARG A 114 41.65 -4.94 8.96
CA ARG A 114 40.83 -4.13 8.05
C ARG A 114 39.65 -4.93 7.58
N GLY A 115 38.46 -4.31 7.54
CA GLY A 115 37.27 -4.99 7.12
C GLY A 115 36.25 -4.09 6.43
N ARG A 116 35.20 -4.72 5.94
CA ARG A 116 34.06 -4.07 5.31
C ARG A 116 32.77 -4.47 6.01
N VAL A 117 31.92 -3.49 6.28
CA VAL A 117 30.57 -3.72 6.79
C VAL A 117 29.64 -3.97 5.61
N GLY A 118 28.91 -5.07 5.61
CA GLY A 118 27.98 -5.45 4.51
C GLY A 118 26.56 -4.92 4.70
N PRO A 119 25.67 -5.20 3.72
CA PRO A 119 24.26 -4.80 3.76
C PRO A 119 23.55 -5.21 5.05
N GLY A 120 22.93 -4.26 5.75
CA GLY A 120 22.22 -4.50 7.02
C GLY A 120 23.11 -4.84 8.21
N GLN A 121 24.43 -4.93 8.01
CA GLN A 121 25.39 -5.26 9.06
C GLN A 121 25.76 -4.03 9.90
N MET A 122 26.36 -4.30 11.06
CA MET A 122 26.95 -3.30 11.93
C MET A 122 28.17 -3.87 12.68
N ILE A 123 29.04 -2.98 13.09
CA ILE A 123 30.08 -3.22 14.10
C ILE A 123 29.82 -2.31 15.29
N ALA A 124 30.25 -2.71 16.48
CA ALA A 124 30.01 -1.96 17.69
C ALA A 124 31.20 -2.05 18.67
N VAL A 125 31.39 -0.99 19.43
CA VAL A 125 32.29 -0.98 20.58
C VAL A 125 31.48 -0.70 21.83
N ASN A 126 31.70 -1.50 22.87
CA ASN A 126 31.18 -1.22 24.21
C ASN A 126 32.29 -0.66 25.06
N PHE A 127 32.26 0.61 25.40
CA PHE A 127 33.27 1.31 26.19
C PHE A 127 33.42 0.78 27.61
N LYS A 128 32.29 0.35 28.21
CA LYS A 128 32.30 -0.19 29.57
C LYS A 128 32.94 -1.58 29.65
N GLU A 129 32.75 -2.37 28.60
CA GLU A 129 33.35 -3.72 28.51
C GLU A 129 34.75 -3.69 27.87
N GLY A 130 35.16 -2.57 27.26
CA GLY A 130 36.40 -2.46 26.48
C GLY A 130 36.42 -3.45 25.30
N LYS A 131 35.26 -3.72 24.67
CA LYS A 131 35.15 -4.81 23.71
C LYS A 131 34.59 -4.34 22.36
N PHE A 132 35.31 -4.76 21.29
CA PHE A 132 34.86 -4.68 19.92
C PHE A 132 33.96 -5.88 19.58
N TYR A 133 32.83 -5.63 18.92
CA TYR A 133 31.89 -6.62 18.48
C TYR A 133 31.74 -6.57 16.96
N LYS A 134 31.97 -7.69 16.30
CA LYS A 134 31.59 -7.89 14.88
C LYS A 134 30.10 -8.12 14.75
N ASP A 135 29.58 -7.99 13.53
CA ASP A 135 28.14 -8.08 13.22
C ASP A 135 27.43 -9.28 13.88
N LYS A 136 27.96 -10.48 13.67
CA LYS A 136 27.36 -11.71 14.24
C LYS A 136 27.35 -11.71 15.77
N GLU A 137 28.40 -11.18 16.40
CA GLU A 137 28.54 -11.17 17.86
C GLU A 137 27.55 -10.21 18.50
N ILE A 138 27.45 -8.96 17.98
CA ILE A 138 26.51 -7.97 18.51
C ILE A 138 25.07 -8.41 18.29
N LYS A 139 24.71 -8.92 17.11
CA LYS A 139 23.38 -9.43 16.82
C LYS A 139 23.00 -10.62 17.72
N ASN A 140 23.95 -11.52 17.98
CA ASN A 140 23.72 -12.64 18.89
C ASN A 140 23.48 -12.14 20.33
N LYS A 141 24.26 -11.18 20.82
CA LYS A 141 24.06 -10.53 22.13
C LYS A 141 22.68 -9.89 22.23
N LEU A 142 22.28 -9.11 21.23
CA LEU A 142 20.97 -8.45 21.17
C LEU A 142 19.81 -9.44 21.13
N SER A 143 19.93 -10.52 20.36
CA SER A 143 18.86 -11.53 20.22
C SER A 143 18.59 -12.31 21.51
N GLN A 144 19.48 -12.23 22.49
CA GLN A 144 19.36 -12.88 23.79
C GLN A 144 18.98 -11.90 24.92
N SER A 145 18.86 -10.60 24.63
CA SER A 145 18.59 -9.58 25.66
C SER A 145 17.20 -9.65 26.26
N ARG A 146 16.24 -10.23 25.52
CA ARG A 146 14.84 -10.41 25.93
C ARG A 146 14.30 -11.74 25.38
N PRO A 147 13.19 -12.26 25.93
CA PRO A 147 12.57 -13.51 25.46
C PRO A 147 11.69 -13.30 24.21
N PHE A 148 12.26 -12.75 23.14
CA PHE A 148 11.54 -12.41 21.90
C PHE A 148 10.78 -13.59 21.31
N GLY A 149 11.37 -14.80 21.38
CA GLY A 149 10.74 -16.04 20.90
C GLY A 149 9.43 -16.38 21.61
N GLU A 150 9.30 -16.01 22.90
CA GLU A 150 8.04 -16.16 23.65
C GLU A 150 7.04 -15.06 23.27
N TRP A 151 7.50 -13.83 23.13
CA TRP A 151 6.65 -12.69 22.81
C TRP A 151 5.97 -12.83 21.45
N ILE A 152 6.70 -13.24 20.41
CA ILE A 152 6.15 -13.39 19.06
C ILE A 152 5.11 -14.52 18.93
N LYS A 153 5.00 -15.45 19.89
CA LYS A 153 3.94 -16.46 19.91
C LYS A 153 2.54 -15.86 20.02
N LYS A 154 2.42 -14.63 20.52
CA LYS A 154 1.15 -13.90 20.60
C LYS A 154 0.65 -13.41 19.23
N ILE A 155 1.55 -13.25 18.25
CA ILE A 155 1.18 -12.85 16.90
C ILE A 155 0.29 -13.93 16.28
N LYS A 156 -0.93 -13.56 15.94
CA LYS A 156 -1.88 -14.44 15.24
C LYS A 156 -1.76 -14.21 13.73
N HIS A 157 -1.98 -15.26 12.95
CA HIS A 157 -1.96 -15.19 11.49
C HIS A 157 -3.34 -15.52 10.95
N ILE A 158 -3.87 -14.67 10.06
CA ILE A 158 -5.23 -14.84 9.55
C ILE A 158 -5.43 -16.17 8.84
N ASP A 159 -4.47 -16.61 8.05
CA ASP A 159 -4.57 -17.85 7.26
C ASP A 159 -4.73 -19.11 8.12
N LYS A 160 -4.29 -19.05 9.40
CA LYS A 160 -4.50 -20.12 10.38
C LYS A 160 -5.88 -20.09 11.04
N LEU A 161 -6.62 -19.01 10.86
CA LEU A 161 -7.94 -18.79 11.46
C LEU A 161 -9.07 -19.01 10.47
N VAL A 162 -8.79 -19.02 9.15
CA VAL A 162 -9.81 -19.20 8.11
C VAL A 162 -10.38 -20.62 8.24
N GLN A 163 -11.65 -20.69 8.58
CA GLN A 163 -12.45 -21.92 8.59
C GLN A 163 -13.39 -21.88 7.40
N SER A 164 -13.44 -22.95 6.60
CA SER A 164 -14.34 -23.24 5.50
C SER A 164 -14.97 -22.09 4.67
N VAL A 165 -15.26 -22.41 3.42
CA VAL A 165 -15.86 -21.52 2.40
C VAL A 165 -17.34 -21.31 2.70
N ASP A 166 -17.79 -20.05 2.71
CA ASP A 166 -19.20 -19.70 2.77
C ASP A 166 -19.77 -19.54 1.35
N GLU A 167 -20.74 -20.35 1.00
CA GLU A 167 -21.34 -20.38 -0.34
C GLU A 167 -22.35 -19.23 -0.59
N GLU A 168 -22.86 -18.60 0.46
CA GLU A 168 -23.88 -17.54 0.37
C GLU A 168 -23.50 -16.34 -0.53
N PHE A 169 -22.20 -16.06 -0.68
CA PHE A 169 -21.71 -14.95 -1.53
C PHE A 169 -21.78 -15.23 -3.03
N ARG A 170 -22.05 -16.48 -3.42
CA ARG A 170 -22.05 -16.91 -4.82
C ARG A 170 -23.38 -16.62 -5.54
N ASP A 171 -24.44 -16.28 -4.81
CA ASP A 171 -25.81 -16.23 -5.34
C ASP A 171 -26.41 -14.82 -5.48
N ILE A 172 -25.63 -13.85 -5.95
CA ILE A 172 -26.18 -12.56 -6.35
C ILE A 172 -26.85 -12.71 -7.72
N GLN A 173 -28.07 -12.15 -7.86
CA GLN A 173 -28.72 -12.07 -9.15
C GLN A 173 -27.87 -11.23 -10.11
N THR A 174 -27.65 -11.74 -11.31
CA THR A 174 -26.80 -11.10 -12.34
C THR A 174 -27.24 -9.67 -12.67
N SER A 175 -28.54 -9.38 -12.65
CA SER A 175 -29.09 -8.04 -12.88
C SER A 175 -28.70 -7.05 -11.79
N ASP A 176 -28.76 -7.43 -10.51
CA ASP A 176 -28.36 -6.58 -9.39
C ASP A 176 -26.84 -6.32 -9.41
N LEU A 177 -26.05 -7.35 -9.70
CA LEU A 177 -24.59 -7.21 -9.83
C LEU A 177 -24.21 -6.21 -10.94
N ARG A 178 -24.87 -6.27 -12.11
CA ARG A 178 -24.62 -5.33 -13.22
C ARG A 178 -25.01 -3.89 -12.88
N ARG A 179 -26.13 -3.68 -12.20
CA ARG A 179 -26.53 -2.35 -11.71
C ARG A 179 -25.49 -1.78 -10.76
N ARG A 180 -25.03 -2.58 -9.79
CA ARG A 180 -23.98 -2.18 -8.88
C ARG A 180 -22.67 -1.85 -9.61
N MET A 181 -22.24 -2.70 -10.54
CA MET A 181 -21.06 -2.44 -11.36
C MET A 181 -21.18 -1.11 -12.13
N THR A 182 -22.32 -0.88 -12.77
CA THR A 182 -22.58 0.36 -13.53
C THR A 182 -22.55 1.59 -12.63
N SER A 183 -23.04 1.51 -11.37
CA SER A 183 -22.99 2.61 -10.40
C SER A 183 -21.56 3.04 -10.08
N PHE A 184 -20.62 2.11 -10.12
CA PHE A 184 -19.20 2.36 -9.88
C PHE A 184 -18.39 2.58 -11.16
N GLY A 185 -19.07 2.68 -12.32
CA GLY A 185 -18.44 2.94 -13.60
C GLY A 185 -17.72 1.74 -14.22
N TRP A 186 -18.00 0.53 -13.75
CA TRP A 186 -17.45 -0.67 -14.39
C TRP A 186 -18.05 -0.87 -15.77
N THR A 187 -17.22 -1.35 -16.68
CA THR A 187 -17.56 -1.56 -18.09
C THR A 187 -17.35 -3.02 -18.50
N SER A 188 -17.87 -3.39 -19.67
CA SER A 188 -17.54 -4.70 -20.25
C SER A 188 -16.05 -4.85 -20.58
N GLU A 189 -15.40 -3.74 -20.91
CA GLU A 189 -13.96 -3.70 -21.14
C GLU A 189 -13.15 -4.03 -19.89
N ASP A 190 -13.56 -3.53 -18.72
CA ASP A 190 -12.94 -3.86 -17.43
C ASP A 190 -13.03 -5.37 -17.12
N MET A 191 -14.15 -5.99 -17.49
CA MET A 191 -14.34 -7.42 -17.31
C MET A 191 -13.45 -8.27 -18.23
N GLU A 192 -13.25 -7.83 -19.48
CA GLU A 192 -12.55 -8.60 -20.50
C GLU A 192 -11.05 -8.31 -20.53
N ILE A 193 -10.67 -7.04 -20.37
CA ILE A 193 -9.28 -6.59 -20.54
C ILE A 193 -8.53 -6.52 -19.21
N ILE A 194 -9.23 -6.26 -18.09
CA ILE A 194 -8.61 -6.14 -16.77
C ILE A 194 -8.82 -7.41 -15.95
N LEU A 195 -10.07 -7.73 -15.57
CA LEU A 195 -10.34 -8.82 -14.63
C LEU A 195 -9.96 -10.19 -15.20
N HIS A 196 -10.32 -10.49 -16.44
CA HIS A 196 -10.08 -11.82 -17.04
C HIS A 196 -8.58 -12.15 -17.12
N PRO A 197 -7.69 -11.31 -17.65
CA PRO A 197 -6.24 -11.60 -17.68
C PRO A 197 -5.61 -11.76 -16.29
N MET A 198 -6.07 -11.00 -15.29
CA MET A 198 -5.56 -11.12 -13.92
C MET A 198 -5.78 -12.53 -13.36
N ILE A 199 -6.86 -13.20 -13.76
CA ILE A 199 -7.17 -14.57 -13.34
C ILE A 199 -6.46 -15.57 -14.25
N ALA A 200 -6.60 -15.45 -15.56
CA ALA A 200 -6.08 -16.40 -16.52
C ALA A 200 -4.55 -16.51 -16.48
N SER A 201 -3.84 -15.37 -16.39
CA SER A 201 -2.37 -15.30 -16.44
C SER A 201 -1.70 -14.96 -15.10
N GLN A 202 -2.47 -14.67 -14.03
CA GLN A 202 -1.97 -14.17 -12.73
C GLN A 202 -1.12 -12.91 -12.84
N LYS A 203 -1.41 -12.09 -13.83
CA LYS A 203 -0.70 -10.84 -14.10
C LYS A 203 -1.68 -9.75 -14.47
N GLU A 204 -1.32 -8.54 -14.14
CA GLU A 204 -2.01 -7.36 -14.65
C GLU A 204 -1.95 -7.35 -16.18
N ALA A 205 -3.03 -6.87 -16.81
CA ALA A 205 -3.07 -6.71 -18.25
C ALA A 205 -1.95 -5.77 -18.73
N VAL A 206 -1.29 -6.13 -19.82
CA VAL A 206 -0.27 -5.31 -20.46
C VAL A 206 -0.95 -4.42 -21.50
N GLY A 207 -0.78 -3.10 -21.34
CA GLY A 207 -1.25 -2.10 -22.28
C GLY A 207 -0.14 -1.47 -23.11
N SER A 208 -0.52 -0.53 -23.97
CA SER A 208 0.43 0.34 -24.66
C SER A 208 1.00 1.41 -23.73
N MET A 209 2.14 2.00 -24.10
CA MET A 209 2.74 3.09 -23.33
C MET A 209 2.04 4.44 -23.55
N GLY A 210 1.26 4.58 -24.61
CA GLY A 210 0.49 5.78 -24.94
C GLY A 210 -0.97 5.64 -24.54
N ASP A 211 -1.58 6.75 -24.12
CA ASP A 211 -2.99 6.88 -23.84
C ASP A 211 -3.49 8.14 -24.56
N ASP A 212 -4.37 7.97 -25.53
CA ASP A 212 -4.95 9.04 -26.34
C ASP A 212 -6.40 9.37 -25.94
N THR A 213 -6.86 8.78 -24.83
CA THR A 213 -8.16 9.10 -24.23
C THR A 213 -8.11 10.38 -23.40
N PRO A 214 -9.22 11.09 -23.19
CA PRO A 214 -9.26 12.26 -22.33
C PRO A 214 -8.86 11.89 -20.89
N ILE A 215 -8.15 12.80 -20.22
CA ILE A 215 -7.97 12.69 -18.76
C ILE A 215 -9.32 12.69 -18.06
N ALA A 216 -9.40 12.06 -16.89
CA ALA A 216 -10.66 11.77 -16.18
C ALA A 216 -11.58 12.99 -15.97
N VAL A 217 -11.02 14.19 -15.80
CA VAL A 217 -11.80 15.43 -15.61
C VAL A 217 -12.48 15.89 -16.91
N LEU A 218 -11.91 15.56 -18.07
CA LEU A 218 -12.41 15.96 -19.41
C LEU A 218 -13.25 14.86 -20.07
N SER A 219 -13.28 13.65 -19.49
CA SER A 219 -14.11 12.56 -20.01
C SER A 219 -15.59 12.82 -19.79
N ASP A 220 -16.41 12.59 -20.83
CA ASP A 220 -17.87 12.61 -20.73
C ASP A 220 -18.41 11.38 -19.96
N ASN A 221 -17.61 10.31 -19.90
CA ASN A 221 -17.95 9.11 -19.15
C ASN A 221 -17.55 9.23 -17.68
N TYR A 222 -18.23 8.46 -16.81
CA TYR A 222 -17.82 8.36 -15.42
C TYR A 222 -16.48 7.60 -15.34
N ARG A 223 -15.49 8.25 -14.75
CA ARG A 223 -14.21 7.65 -14.41
C ARG A 223 -14.07 7.63 -12.89
N GLY A 224 -13.77 6.47 -12.32
CA GLY A 224 -13.51 6.33 -10.88
C GLY A 224 -12.42 7.29 -10.39
N LEU A 225 -12.48 7.67 -9.11
CA LEU A 225 -11.59 8.69 -8.55
C LEU A 225 -10.10 8.37 -8.69
N HIS A 226 -9.73 7.07 -8.74
CA HIS A 226 -8.33 6.65 -8.93
C HIS A 226 -7.72 7.14 -10.25
N HIS A 227 -8.50 7.33 -11.29
CA HIS A 227 -8.02 7.86 -12.58
C HIS A 227 -7.54 9.32 -12.53
N PHE A 228 -7.85 10.05 -11.46
CA PHE A 228 -7.33 11.40 -11.23
C PHE A 228 -5.95 11.39 -10.58
N PHE A 229 -5.48 10.25 -10.06
CA PHE A 229 -4.19 10.13 -9.40
C PHE A 229 -3.15 9.49 -10.32
N ARG A 230 -1.92 9.98 -10.21
CA ARG A 230 -0.74 9.44 -10.88
C ARG A 230 0.31 9.11 -9.83
N GLN A 231 0.88 7.90 -9.93
CA GLN A 231 1.91 7.44 -9.02
C GLN A 231 3.19 8.26 -9.22
N ASN A 232 3.75 8.76 -8.13
CA ASN A 232 5.10 9.32 -8.12
C ASN A 232 6.13 8.18 -8.11
N PHE A 233 7.22 8.36 -8.84
CA PHE A 233 8.32 7.39 -8.86
C PHE A 233 9.46 7.84 -7.95
N SER A 234 10.35 6.89 -7.60
CA SER A 234 11.53 7.16 -6.80
C SER A 234 12.50 8.10 -7.53
N GLN A 235 13.21 8.88 -6.73
CA GLN A 235 14.29 9.75 -7.17
C GLN A 235 15.66 9.09 -6.89
N VAL A 236 16.75 9.76 -7.28
CA VAL A 236 18.13 9.27 -7.18
C VAL A 236 18.52 8.86 -5.75
N THR A 237 17.98 9.53 -4.72
CA THR A 237 18.30 9.28 -3.30
C THR A 237 17.69 8.00 -2.76
N ASN A 238 16.63 7.48 -3.38
CA ASN A 238 15.97 6.22 -2.99
C ASN A 238 15.76 5.36 -4.24
N PRO A 239 16.81 4.64 -4.71
CA PRO A 239 16.79 3.95 -5.98
C PRO A 239 15.77 2.80 -5.98
N PRO A 240 15.20 2.45 -7.14
CA PRO A 240 14.34 1.30 -7.30
C PRO A 240 15.00 0.00 -6.82
N ILE A 241 14.19 -0.91 -6.30
CA ILE A 241 14.64 -2.25 -5.92
C ILE A 241 14.68 -3.12 -7.18
N ASP A 242 15.82 -3.77 -7.43
CA ASP A 242 15.97 -4.64 -8.59
C ASP A 242 15.19 -5.97 -8.42
N SER A 243 14.90 -6.66 -9.53
CA SER A 243 14.07 -7.86 -9.54
C SER A 243 14.67 -9.05 -8.77
N LEU A 244 15.98 -9.10 -8.57
CA LEU A 244 16.64 -10.15 -7.79
C LEU A 244 16.45 -9.91 -6.28
N ARG A 245 16.56 -8.66 -5.85
CA ARG A 245 16.34 -8.26 -4.46
C ARG A 245 14.87 -8.21 -4.07
N GLU A 246 13.97 -7.91 -5.01
CA GLU A 246 12.52 -7.83 -4.77
C GLU A 246 12.01 -9.04 -3.98
N ARG A 247 12.38 -10.25 -4.40
CA ARG A 247 11.97 -11.50 -3.74
C ARG A 247 12.53 -11.68 -2.33
N VAL A 248 13.63 -11.01 -2.01
CA VAL A 248 14.36 -11.18 -0.74
C VAL A 248 13.96 -10.13 0.27
N VAL A 249 13.80 -8.88 -0.16
CA VAL A 249 13.64 -7.72 0.75
C VAL A 249 12.22 -7.20 0.84
N MET A 250 11.35 -7.48 -0.13
CA MET A 250 10.00 -6.90 -0.18
C MET A 250 8.95 -7.72 0.55
N SER A 251 7.97 -7.04 1.14
CA SER A 251 6.89 -7.68 1.87
C SER A 251 5.59 -6.87 1.84
N LEU A 252 4.48 -7.57 1.58
CA LEU A 252 3.12 -7.05 1.73
C LEU A 252 2.51 -7.36 3.10
N ARG A 253 3.27 -7.93 4.03
CA ARG A 253 2.77 -8.22 5.37
C ARG A 253 2.28 -6.95 6.04
N THR A 254 1.10 -7.02 6.60
CA THR A 254 0.50 -5.93 7.37
C THR A 254 -0.06 -6.44 8.68
N ARG A 255 -0.04 -5.60 9.70
CA ARG A 255 -0.64 -5.89 11.00
C ARG A 255 -1.95 -5.14 11.16
N ILE A 256 -2.87 -5.74 11.89
CA ILE A 256 -4.20 -5.20 12.18
C ILE A 256 -4.35 -5.05 13.68
N GLY A 257 -4.76 -3.88 14.12
CA GLY A 257 -4.99 -3.55 15.51
C GLY A 257 -4.41 -2.21 15.92
N ASN A 258 -4.35 -1.99 17.21
CA ASN A 258 -3.65 -0.87 17.83
C ASN A 258 -2.13 -1.07 17.65
N LEU A 259 -1.42 0.00 17.32
CA LEU A 259 0.04 -0.04 17.14
C LEU A 259 0.80 -0.13 18.47
N SER A 260 0.11 -0.14 19.61
CA SER A 260 0.70 -0.11 20.94
C SER A 260 1.59 1.11 21.21
N ASN A 261 2.23 1.18 22.35
CA ASN A 261 3.16 2.25 22.66
C ASN A 261 4.57 1.86 22.22
N ILE A 262 5.10 2.50 21.19
CA ILE A 262 6.46 2.24 20.66
C ILE A 262 7.56 2.41 21.72
N LEU A 263 7.29 3.16 22.80
CA LEU A 263 8.26 3.39 23.88
C LEU A 263 8.42 2.16 24.77
N ASP A 264 7.46 1.26 24.80
CA ASP A 264 7.51 0.04 25.62
C ASP A 264 8.27 -1.06 24.88
N GLU A 265 9.16 -1.76 25.59
CA GLU A 265 9.87 -2.93 25.08
C GLU A 265 9.38 -4.17 25.79
N ASP A 266 8.19 -4.63 25.38
CA ASP A 266 7.54 -5.79 25.99
C ASP A 266 6.70 -6.59 24.97
N GLN A 267 6.00 -7.62 25.50
CA GLN A 267 5.18 -8.53 24.71
C GLN A 267 3.90 -7.90 24.15
N SER A 268 3.46 -6.72 24.62
CA SER A 268 2.23 -6.05 24.13
C SER A 268 2.33 -5.67 22.66
N GLN A 269 3.53 -5.41 22.19
CA GLN A 269 3.83 -5.13 20.79
C GLN A 269 3.45 -6.28 19.83
N CYS A 270 3.34 -7.50 20.35
CA CYS A 270 3.01 -8.70 19.58
C CYS A 270 1.54 -9.11 19.65
N ASP A 271 0.70 -8.39 20.40
CA ASP A 271 -0.74 -8.70 20.49
C ASP A 271 -1.51 -8.11 19.31
N HIS A 272 -1.28 -8.67 18.13
CA HIS A 272 -1.95 -8.25 16.90
C HIS A 272 -2.20 -9.43 15.95
N LEU A 273 -3.06 -9.19 14.96
CA LEU A 273 -3.28 -10.10 13.85
C LEU A 273 -2.42 -9.68 12.66
N GLN A 274 -1.67 -10.61 12.12
CA GLN A 274 -0.85 -10.44 10.92
C GLN A 274 -1.56 -11.00 9.70
N LEU A 275 -1.56 -10.22 8.62
CA LEU A 275 -1.99 -10.59 7.27
C LEU A 275 -0.75 -10.74 6.37
N ASN A 276 -0.77 -11.69 5.45
CA ASN A 276 0.30 -11.83 4.45
C ASN A 276 0.20 -10.78 3.33
N SER A 277 -1.00 -10.23 3.12
CA SER A 277 -1.28 -9.17 2.15
C SER A 277 -2.37 -8.24 2.71
N PRO A 278 -2.39 -6.96 2.34
CA PRO A 278 -3.51 -6.07 2.63
C PRO A 278 -4.78 -6.43 1.81
N VAL A 279 -4.65 -7.21 0.74
CA VAL A 279 -5.76 -7.63 -0.14
C VAL A 279 -6.35 -8.94 0.36
N LEU A 280 -7.62 -8.94 0.72
CA LEU A 280 -8.29 -10.06 1.36
C LEU A 280 -9.39 -10.67 0.49
N SER A 281 -9.46 -12.00 0.50
CA SER A 281 -10.65 -12.69 0.00
C SER A 281 -11.86 -12.42 0.90
N ILE A 282 -13.07 -12.69 0.39
CA ILE A 282 -14.32 -12.58 1.17
C ILE A 282 -14.22 -13.44 2.44
N ASN A 283 -13.69 -14.65 2.33
CA ASN A 283 -13.54 -15.57 3.46
C ASN A 283 -12.54 -15.05 4.50
N GLN A 284 -11.38 -14.56 4.06
CA GLN A 284 -10.42 -13.92 4.97
C GLN A 284 -11.02 -12.68 5.64
N PHE A 285 -11.77 -11.86 4.92
CA PHE A 285 -12.39 -10.66 5.47
C PHE A 285 -13.50 -11.01 6.49
N LYS A 286 -14.29 -12.05 6.21
CA LYS A 286 -15.30 -12.58 7.16
C LYS A 286 -14.62 -13.09 8.43
N THR A 287 -13.56 -13.89 8.30
CA THR A 287 -12.74 -14.37 9.43
C THR A 287 -12.14 -13.20 10.22
N LEU A 288 -11.62 -12.18 9.54
CA LEU A 288 -11.11 -10.97 10.16
C LEU A 288 -12.20 -10.29 11.00
N ARG A 289 -13.40 -10.12 10.46
CA ARG A 289 -14.53 -9.51 11.16
C ARG A 289 -14.95 -10.32 12.39
N GLN A 290 -14.98 -11.66 12.27
CA GLN A 290 -15.26 -12.54 13.41
C GLN A 290 -14.18 -12.44 14.50
N TYR A 291 -12.91 -12.33 14.11
CA TYR A 291 -11.79 -12.13 15.04
C TYR A 291 -11.89 -10.80 15.80
N MET A 292 -12.30 -9.74 15.12
CA MET A 292 -12.44 -8.40 15.69
C MET A 292 -13.56 -8.32 16.75
N LYS A 293 -14.59 -9.15 16.65
CA LYS A 293 -15.76 -9.20 17.56
C LYS A 293 -16.30 -7.80 17.90
N ASP A 294 -16.38 -7.47 19.17
CA ASP A 294 -16.92 -6.21 19.69
C ASP A 294 -15.94 -5.01 19.56
N LYS A 295 -14.72 -5.25 19.05
CA LYS A 295 -13.71 -4.20 18.88
C LYS A 295 -13.75 -3.54 17.50
N VAL A 296 -14.77 -3.83 16.68
CA VAL A 296 -14.92 -3.29 15.34
C VAL A 296 -16.14 -2.37 15.22
N LYS A 297 -15.95 -1.18 14.67
CA LYS A 297 -17.03 -0.29 14.21
C LYS A 297 -17.15 -0.38 12.70
N ILE A 298 -18.34 -0.71 12.21
CA ILE A 298 -18.68 -0.67 10.78
C ILE A 298 -19.32 0.68 10.50
N ILE A 299 -18.79 1.39 9.52
CA ILE A 299 -19.28 2.70 9.09
C ILE A 299 -19.75 2.58 7.64
N ASP A 300 -21.03 2.87 7.42
CA ASP A 300 -21.62 2.94 6.10
C ASP A 300 -21.15 4.21 5.38
N THR A 301 -20.62 4.03 4.17
CA THR A 301 -20.09 5.11 3.33
C THR A 301 -21.05 5.52 2.21
N THR A 302 -22.31 5.16 2.33
CA THR A 302 -23.36 5.56 1.39
C THR A 302 -24.17 6.74 1.91
N MET A 303 -24.67 7.55 1.00
CA MET A 303 -25.48 8.73 1.26
C MET A 303 -26.94 8.44 0.85
N ASP A 304 -27.89 8.74 1.71
CA ASP A 304 -29.31 8.62 1.42
C ASP A 304 -29.78 9.84 0.61
N ILE A 305 -30.20 9.61 -0.64
CA ILE A 305 -30.65 10.66 -1.56
C ILE A 305 -32.14 11.02 -1.42
N GLN A 306 -32.85 10.36 -0.52
CA GLN A 306 -34.23 10.72 -0.17
C GLN A 306 -34.31 11.79 0.93
N GLN A 307 -33.22 12.01 1.65
CA GLN A 307 -33.13 13.06 2.67
C GLN A 307 -33.04 14.45 2.01
N GLU A 308 -33.70 15.43 2.60
CA GLU A 308 -33.48 16.83 2.22
C GLU A 308 -32.04 17.27 2.47
N ASN A 309 -31.49 18.07 1.55
CA ASN A 309 -30.12 18.61 1.66
C ASN A 309 -29.03 17.53 1.79
N TYR A 310 -29.14 16.43 0.99
CA TYR A 310 -28.07 15.46 0.86
C TYR A 310 -26.88 16.05 0.09
N HIS A 311 -25.66 15.87 0.61
CA HIS A 311 -24.41 16.21 -0.09
C HIS A 311 -23.20 15.55 0.57
N PHE A 312 -22.18 15.32 -0.24
CA PHE A 312 -20.97 14.60 0.18
C PHE A 312 -20.27 15.22 1.39
N LYS A 313 -20.26 16.55 1.50
CA LYS A 313 -19.65 17.23 2.66
C LYS A 313 -20.26 16.80 3.98
N LYS A 314 -21.58 16.77 4.05
CA LYS A 314 -22.34 16.37 5.25
C LYS A 314 -22.06 14.92 5.62
N GLU A 315 -22.01 14.02 4.61
CA GLU A 315 -21.73 12.62 4.83
C GLU A 315 -20.27 12.36 5.25
N LEU A 316 -19.31 13.04 4.67
CA LEU A 316 -17.91 12.97 5.09
C LEU A 316 -17.73 13.44 6.53
N ASP A 317 -18.42 14.51 6.92
CA ASP A 317 -18.38 15.02 8.30
C ASP A 317 -19.02 14.01 9.28
N ARG A 318 -20.14 13.34 8.89
CA ARG A 318 -20.77 12.25 9.66
C ARG A 318 -19.79 11.08 9.83
N ILE A 319 -19.22 10.58 8.74
CA ILE A 319 -18.28 9.44 8.72
C ILE A 319 -17.05 9.75 9.60
N ASN A 320 -16.50 10.96 9.48
CA ASN A 320 -15.34 11.37 10.28
C ASN A 320 -15.66 11.41 11.77
N LYS A 321 -16.84 11.93 12.16
CA LYS A 321 -17.30 11.97 13.56
C LYS A 321 -17.54 10.56 14.11
N GLU A 322 -18.23 9.70 13.36
CA GLU A 322 -18.41 8.29 13.75
C GLU A 322 -17.08 7.56 13.95
N ALA A 323 -16.09 7.83 13.10
CA ALA A 323 -14.75 7.27 13.24
C ALA A 323 -14.05 7.78 14.51
N GLU A 324 -14.13 9.09 14.82
CA GLU A 324 -13.57 9.66 16.06
C GLU A 324 -14.25 9.07 17.29
N GLU A 325 -15.58 9.02 17.32
CA GLU A 325 -16.36 8.45 18.42
C GLU A 325 -16.03 6.98 18.65
N ALA A 326 -15.89 6.21 17.56
CA ALA A 326 -15.49 4.81 17.66
C ALA A 326 -14.13 4.65 18.36
N VAL A 327 -13.11 5.41 17.92
CA VAL A 327 -11.78 5.33 18.56
C VAL A 327 -11.83 5.74 20.04
N ARG A 328 -12.54 6.81 20.38
CA ARG A 328 -12.68 7.29 21.76
C ARG A 328 -13.47 6.31 22.65
N SER A 329 -14.37 5.54 22.05
CA SER A 329 -15.12 4.47 22.72
C SER A 329 -14.34 3.16 22.86
N GLY A 330 -13.06 3.11 22.45
CA GLY A 330 -12.19 1.94 22.62
C GLY A 330 -12.24 0.93 21.48
N TYR A 331 -12.91 1.23 20.36
CA TYR A 331 -12.79 0.39 19.17
C TYR A 331 -11.36 0.50 18.59
N VAL A 332 -10.81 -0.64 18.18
CA VAL A 332 -9.46 -0.72 17.58
C VAL A 332 -9.47 -1.02 16.09
N HIS A 333 -10.69 -1.22 15.56
CA HIS A 333 -10.88 -1.49 14.13
C HIS A 333 -12.05 -0.69 13.59
N ILE A 334 -11.87 -0.10 12.42
CA ILE A 334 -12.93 0.51 11.64
C ILE A 334 -13.03 -0.24 10.31
N ILE A 335 -14.25 -0.56 9.88
CA ILE A 335 -14.56 -1.05 8.55
C ILE A 335 -15.38 0.02 7.83
N LEU A 336 -14.84 0.59 6.76
CA LEU A 336 -15.57 1.43 5.83
C LEU A 336 -16.20 0.54 4.76
N THR A 337 -17.50 0.65 4.51
CA THR A 337 -18.21 -0.22 3.56
C THR A 337 -19.25 0.51 2.75
N ASP A 338 -19.32 0.22 1.44
CA ASP A 338 -20.31 0.72 0.49
C ASP A 338 -21.42 -0.30 0.18
N LYS A 339 -21.52 -1.37 0.96
CA LYS A 339 -22.49 -2.46 0.72
C LYS A 339 -23.95 -2.04 0.76
N SER A 340 -24.28 -0.95 1.46
CA SER A 340 -25.64 -0.41 1.55
C SER A 340 -26.09 0.32 0.30
N LEU A 341 -25.28 0.32 -0.78
CA LEU A 341 -25.68 0.85 -2.09
C LEU A 341 -27.02 0.27 -2.52
N SER A 342 -27.96 1.13 -2.86
CA SER A 342 -29.32 0.78 -3.30
C SER A 342 -29.91 1.89 -4.16
N LYS A 343 -31.10 1.74 -4.71
CA LYS A 343 -31.79 2.78 -5.51
C LYS A 343 -31.86 4.13 -4.77
N SER A 344 -32.00 4.12 -3.45
CA SER A 344 -32.10 5.34 -2.62
C SER A 344 -30.78 5.75 -1.96
N ARG A 345 -29.71 4.97 -2.10
CA ARG A 345 -28.43 5.22 -1.41
C ARG A 345 -27.26 5.18 -2.38
N VAL A 346 -26.58 6.30 -2.52
CA VAL A 346 -25.39 6.49 -3.37
C VAL A 346 -24.12 6.27 -2.56
N ALA A 347 -23.17 5.52 -3.10
CA ALA A 347 -21.86 5.38 -2.48
C ALA A 347 -20.99 6.62 -2.72
N LEU A 348 -20.28 7.06 -1.67
CA LEU A 348 -19.20 8.04 -1.81
C LEU A 348 -17.96 7.32 -2.36
N PRO A 349 -17.13 8.00 -3.18
CA PRO A 349 -15.87 7.41 -3.65
C PRO A 349 -15.00 6.94 -2.47
N MET A 350 -14.68 5.65 -2.42
CA MET A 350 -14.03 5.04 -1.26
C MET A 350 -12.63 5.61 -0.98
N ILE A 351 -11.90 6.00 -2.01
CA ILE A 351 -10.61 6.70 -1.88
C ILE A 351 -10.78 8.03 -1.13
N LEU A 352 -11.81 8.80 -1.46
CA LEU A 352 -12.11 10.07 -0.78
C LEU A 352 -12.47 9.85 0.69
N VAL A 353 -13.33 8.88 0.96
CA VAL A 353 -13.75 8.53 2.33
C VAL A 353 -12.55 8.06 3.15
N THR A 354 -11.76 7.13 2.61
CA THR A 354 -10.59 6.59 3.31
C THR A 354 -9.57 7.67 3.64
N SER A 355 -9.28 8.55 2.68
CA SER A 355 -8.36 9.68 2.89
C SER A 355 -8.90 10.67 3.91
N SER A 356 -10.19 11.00 3.84
CA SER A 356 -10.86 11.89 4.79
C SER A 356 -10.75 11.37 6.22
N VAL A 357 -11.12 10.11 6.47
CA VAL A 357 -11.03 9.49 7.80
C VAL A 357 -9.58 9.39 8.27
N HIS A 358 -8.67 8.96 7.40
CA HIS A 358 -7.24 8.84 7.73
C HIS A 358 -6.66 10.17 8.21
N HIS A 359 -6.83 11.24 7.45
CA HIS A 359 -6.27 12.54 7.78
C HIS A 359 -7.02 13.24 8.94
N TYR A 360 -8.34 13.03 9.05
CA TYR A 360 -9.11 13.52 10.19
C TYR A 360 -8.60 12.92 11.51
N LEU A 361 -8.40 11.60 11.54
CA LEU A 361 -7.87 10.91 12.72
C LEU A 361 -6.41 11.28 13.02
N ILE A 362 -5.59 11.58 12.00
CA ILE A 362 -4.23 12.12 12.20
C ILE A 362 -4.30 13.49 12.89
N LYS A 363 -5.14 14.41 12.40
CA LYS A 363 -5.35 15.74 13.01
C LYS A 363 -5.82 15.63 14.47
N LYS A 364 -6.63 14.61 14.78
CA LYS A 364 -7.10 14.32 16.15
C LYS A 364 -6.10 13.52 16.99
N ARG A 365 -4.95 13.10 16.44
CA ARG A 365 -3.94 12.24 17.09
C ARG A 365 -4.48 10.86 17.48
N LEU A 366 -5.44 10.35 16.73
CA LEU A 366 -6.14 9.09 17.01
C LEU A 366 -5.79 7.96 16.02
N ARG A 367 -5.12 8.27 14.90
CA ARG A 367 -4.93 7.32 13.79
C ARG A 367 -4.17 6.04 14.16
N THR A 368 -3.24 6.11 15.08
CA THR A 368 -2.39 4.98 15.49
C THR A 368 -3.11 3.94 16.36
N PHE A 369 -4.26 4.28 16.94
CA PHE A 369 -5.02 3.38 17.79
C PHE A 369 -5.88 2.37 17.02
N ILE A 370 -6.03 2.56 15.69
CA ILE A 370 -6.94 1.74 14.89
C ILE A 370 -6.29 1.19 13.62
N SER A 371 -6.82 0.07 13.13
CA SER A 371 -6.72 -0.33 11.72
C SER A 371 -7.93 0.18 10.93
N LEU A 372 -7.67 0.72 9.73
CA LEU A 372 -8.68 1.22 8.83
C LEU A 372 -8.88 0.20 7.70
N ASN A 373 -9.93 -0.59 7.79
CA ASN A 373 -10.21 -1.67 6.87
C ASN A 373 -11.29 -1.24 5.88
N VAL A 374 -11.16 -1.61 4.64
CA VAL A 374 -12.04 -1.18 3.56
C VAL A 374 -12.73 -2.39 2.92
N GLN A 375 -14.04 -2.30 2.74
CA GLN A 375 -14.83 -3.24 1.97
C GLN A 375 -15.54 -2.46 0.87
N SER A 376 -15.03 -2.55 -0.36
CA SER A 376 -15.49 -1.68 -1.45
C SER A 376 -15.78 -2.42 -2.74
N ALA A 377 -16.81 -1.94 -3.43
CA ALA A 377 -17.18 -2.35 -4.76
C ALA A 377 -16.31 -1.73 -5.86
N GLU A 378 -15.67 -0.59 -5.59
CA GLU A 378 -14.88 0.12 -6.61
C GLU A 378 -13.55 -0.57 -6.96
N CYS A 379 -13.02 -1.41 -6.06
CA CYS A 379 -11.70 -2.01 -6.20
C CYS A 379 -11.68 -3.06 -7.33
N LEU A 380 -10.93 -2.81 -8.38
CA LEU A 380 -10.77 -3.73 -9.50
C LEU A 380 -9.31 -3.92 -9.89
N ASP A 381 -8.61 -2.87 -10.28
CA ASP A 381 -7.26 -2.89 -10.81
C ASP A 381 -6.20 -2.56 -9.76
N VAL A 382 -4.95 -2.87 -10.07
CA VAL A 382 -3.81 -2.65 -9.16
C VAL A 382 -3.67 -1.19 -8.74
N HIS A 383 -3.93 -0.26 -9.67
CA HIS A 383 -3.80 1.17 -9.39
C HIS A 383 -4.79 1.64 -8.31
N TYR A 384 -6.03 1.14 -8.36
CA TYR A 384 -7.03 1.44 -7.33
C TYR A 384 -6.55 1.01 -5.93
N PHE A 385 -6.05 -0.23 -5.81
CA PHE A 385 -5.50 -0.73 -4.54
C PHE A 385 -4.30 0.10 -4.07
N ALA A 386 -3.40 0.46 -4.99
CA ALA A 386 -2.24 1.29 -4.66
C ALA A 386 -2.65 2.65 -4.10
N VAL A 387 -3.59 3.35 -4.75
CA VAL A 387 -4.10 4.64 -4.27
C VAL A 387 -4.77 4.47 -2.91
N LEU A 388 -5.61 3.44 -2.73
CA LEU A 388 -6.34 3.22 -1.49
C LEU A 388 -5.41 2.92 -0.29
N ILE A 389 -4.37 2.12 -0.51
CA ILE A 389 -3.31 1.89 0.51
C ILE A 389 -2.53 3.19 0.74
N GLY A 390 -2.17 3.89 -0.32
CA GLY A 390 -1.44 5.16 -0.27
C GLY A 390 -2.16 6.26 0.51
N VAL A 391 -3.50 6.26 0.55
CA VAL A 391 -4.31 7.17 1.36
C VAL A 391 -4.66 6.62 2.76
N GLY A 392 -4.15 5.46 3.15
CA GLY A 392 -4.17 4.98 4.52
C GLY A 392 -4.97 3.72 4.83
N ALA A 393 -5.51 3.00 3.84
CA ALA A 393 -6.17 1.72 4.07
C ALA A 393 -5.20 0.67 4.65
N THR A 394 -5.62 -0.07 5.68
CA THR A 394 -4.83 -1.14 6.30
C THR A 394 -5.07 -2.48 5.63
N SER A 395 -6.32 -2.81 5.33
CA SER A 395 -6.72 -3.99 4.55
C SER A 395 -7.90 -3.67 3.65
N ILE A 396 -8.03 -4.43 2.56
CA ILE A 396 -9.01 -4.16 1.51
C ILE A 396 -9.67 -5.48 1.10
N ASN A 397 -11.00 -5.48 1.07
CA ASN A 397 -11.81 -6.52 0.49
C ASN A 397 -12.57 -5.99 -0.73
N ALA A 398 -12.13 -6.39 -1.92
CA ALA A 398 -12.77 -6.10 -3.20
C ALA A 398 -13.93 -7.08 -3.44
N TYR A 399 -15.02 -6.92 -2.68
CA TYR A 399 -16.10 -7.91 -2.69
C TYR A 399 -16.81 -8.02 -4.04
N MET A 400 -17.01 -6.90 -4.75
CA MET A 400 -17.70 -6.92 -6.05
C MET A 400 -16.84 -7.57 -7.14
N ALA A 401 -15.52 -7.39 -7.11
CA ALA A 401 -14.61 -8.10 -8.02
C ALA A 401 -14.73 -9.63 -7.83
N GLN A 402 -14.80 -10.10 -6.57
CA GLN A 402 -14.95 -11.52 -6.28
C GLN A 402 -16.35 -12.05 -6.66
N GLN A 403 -17.40 -11.23 -6.56
CA GLN A 403 -18.73 -11.57 -7.07
C GLN A 403 -18.75 -11.65 -8.61
N ALA A 404 -18.07 -10.74 -9.29
CA ALA A 404 -17.87 -10.80 -10.74
C ALA A 404 -17.11 -12.05 -11.18
N ILE A 405 -16.10 -12.44 -10.41
CA ILE A 405 -15.38 -13.71 -10.62
C ILE A 405 -16.35 -14.90 -10.49
N ALA A 406 -17.22 -14.91 -9.46
CA ALA A 406 -18.19 -15.99 -9.27
C ALA A 406 -19.18 -16.09 -10.45
N GLU A 407 -19.69 -14.96 -10.95
CA GLU A 407 -20.57 -14.95 -12.13
C GLU A 407 -19.88 -15.50 -13.39
N ARG A 408 -18.63 -15.08 -13.63
CA ARG A 408 -17.83 -15.55 -14.77
C ARG A 408 -17.41 -17.02 -14.64
N HIS A 409 -17.14 -17.46 -13.42
CA HIS A 409 -16.86 -18.87 -13.12
C HIS A 409 -18.08 -19.76 -13.40
N LYS A 410 -19.28 -19.35 -12.96
CA LYS A 410 -20.55 -20.05 -13.32
C LYS A 410 -20.73 -20.19 -14.84
N LYS A 411 -20.27 -19.22 -15.63
CA LYS A 411 -20.24 -19.25 -17.10
C LYS A 411 -19.09 -20.07 -17.70
N LYS A 412 -18.28 -20.74 -16.88
CA LYS A 412 -17.12 -21.55 -17.28
C LYS A 412 -16.05 -20.79 -18.08
N LEU A 413 -15.90 -19.47 -17.88
CA LEU A 413 -14.96 -18.64 -18.62
C LEU A 413 -13.50 -18.82 -18.19
N PHE A 414 -13.23 -19.54 -17.09
CA PHE A 414 -11.91 -19.83 -16.56
C PHE A 414 -11.51 -21.31 -16.67
N GLY A 415 -12.17 -22.06 -17.56
CA GLY A 415 -11.86 -23.48 -17.81
C GLY A 415 -12.11 -24.36 -16.59
N GLN A 416 -11.06 -25.08 -16.16
CA GLN A 416 -11.13 -26.04 -15.06
C GLN A 416 -10.79 -25.45 -13.68
N LEU A 417 -10.50 -24.14 -13.60
CA LEU A 417 -10.17 -23.50 -12.32
C LEU A 417 -11.39 -23.51 -11.40
N THR A 418 -11.18 -23.79 -10.13
CA THR A 418 -12.19 -23.59 -9.08
C THR A 418 -12.41 -22.10 -8.82
N TYR A 419 -13.49 -21.76 -8.15
CA TYR A 419 -13.75 -20.36 -7.77
C TYR A 419 -12.64 -19.83 -6.85
N GLU A 420 -12.22 -20.63 -5.89
CA GLU A 420 -11.16 -20.29 -4.94
C GLU A 420 -9.85 -20.01 -5.66
N GLU A 421 -9.46 -20.85 -6.60
CA GLU A 421 -8.27 -20.63 -7.44
C GLU A 421 -8.39 -19.35 -8.27
N CYS A 422 -9.57 -19.04 -8.80
CA CYS A 422 -9.80 -17.79 -9.53
C CYS A 422 -9.60 -16.56 -8.62
N VAL A 423 -10.14 -16.59 -7.41
CA VAL A 423 -9.98 -15.51 -6.42
C VAL A 423 -8.52 -15.38 -5.98
N GLU A 424 -7.85 -16.49 -5.71
CA GLU A 424 -6.43 -16.49 -5.33
C GLU A 424 -5.55 -15.92 -6.44
N ARG A 425 -5.78 -16.30 -7.69
CA ARG A 425 -5.05 -15.76 -8.86
C ARG A 425 -5.27 -14.27 -9.04
N TYR A 426 -6.50 -13.79 -8.83
CA TYR A 426 -6.80 -12.35 -8.84
C TYR A 426 -6.03 -11.61 -7.74
N ILE A 427 -6.11 -12.09 -6.50
CA ILE A 427 -5.37 -11.49 -5.36
C ILE A 427 -3.86 -11.52 -5.61
N GLN A 428 -3.34 -12.62 -6.14
CA GLN A 428 -1.92 -12.73 -6.47
C GLN A 428 -1.49 -11.75 -7.56
N SER A 429 -2.35 -11.52 -8.56
CA SER A 429 -2.11 -10.51 -9.59
C SER A 429 -2.02 -9.10 -9.00
N VAL A 430 -2.95 -8.75 -8.10
CA VAL A 430 -2.92 -7.47 -7.38
C VAL A 430 -1.65 -7.35 -6.52
N ASN A 431 -1.30 -8.40 -5.79
CA ASN A 431 -0.10 -8.44 -4.95
C ASN A 431 1.18 -8.23 -5.77
N ASN A 432 1.30 -8.89 -6.91
CA ASN A 432 2.44 -8.73 -7.82
C ASN A 432 2.53 -7.29 -8.35
N GLY A 433 1.39 -6.69 -8.68
CA GLY A 433 1.32 -5.30 -9.13
C GLY A 433 1.72 -4.31 -8.03
N LEU A 434 1.26 -4.51 -6.79
CA LEU A 434 1.64 -3.69 -5.64
C LEU A 434 3.15 -3.78 -5.36
N LEU A 435 3.72 -4.99 -5.37
CA LEU A 435 5.16 -5.18 -5.22
C LEU A 435 5.93 -4.46 -6.32
N LYS A 436 5.47 -4.54 -7.58
CA LYS A 436 6.07 -3.82 -8.71
C LYS A 436 6.06 -2.30 -8.51
N ILE A 437 4.94 -1.73 -8.06
CA ILE A 437 4.83 -0.29 -7.76
C ILE A 437 5.80 0.09 -6.63
N MET A 438 5.79 -0.66 -5.52
CA MET A 438 6.67 -0.42 -4.39
C MET A 438 8.15 -0.54 -4.76
N SER A 439 8.52 -1.53 -5.60
CA SER A 439 9.90 -1.70 -6.07
C SER A 439 10.39 -0.50 -6.89
N LYS A 440 9.53 0.07 -7.74
CA LYS A 440 9.82 1.29 -8.51
C LYS A 440 9.98 2.53 -7.62
N MET A 441 9.43 2.49 -6.41
CA MET A 441 9.54 3.56 -5.42
C MET A 441 10.69 3.33 -4.42
N GLY A 442 11.38 2.21 -4.49
CA GLY A 442 12.41 1.85 -3.53
C GLY A 442 11.87 1.51 -2.13
N ILE A 443 10.58 1.20 -2.00
CA ILE A 443 9.91 0.90 -0.73
C ILE A 443 9.81 -0.61 -0.58
N SER A 444 10.37 -1.16 0.50
CA SER A 444 10.44 -2.61 0.69
C SER A 444 9.25 -3.21 1.44
N VAL A 445 8.56 -2.46 2.28
CA VAL A 445 7.44 -2.96 3.08
C VAL A 445 6.17 -2.14 2.86
N VAL A 446 5.02 -2.80 2.78
CA VAL A 446 3.74 -2.12 2.50
C VAL A 446 3.34 -1.13 3.60
N SER A 447 3.78 -1.33 4.82
CA SER A 447 3.52 -0.40 5.93
C SER A 447 4.17 0.97 5.72
N SER A 448 5.33 1.04 5.05
CA SER A 448 5.98 2.30 4.65
C SER A 448 5.31 2.95 3.44
N TYR A 449 4.64 2.18 2.60
CA TYR A 449 3.84 2.69 1.48
C TYR A 449 2.48 3.23 1.94
N ARG A 450 1.89 2.60 2.95
CA ARG A 450 0.56 2.94 3.49
C ARG A 450 0.53 4.35 4.10
N GLY A 451 -0.39 5.18 3.59
CA GLY A 451 -0.50 6.56 4.04
C GLY A 451 0.65 7.47 3.58
N GLY A 452 1.54 6.99 2.72
CA GLY A 452 2.67 7.75 2.19
C GLY A 452 2.26 8.85 1.21
N CYS A 453 1.03 8.80 0.67
CA CYS A 453 0.49 9.82 -0.22
C CYS A 453 1.36 10.10 -1.46
N ASN A 454 2.03 9.07 -1.99
CA ASN A 454 3.00 9.18 -3.08
C ASN A 454 2.33 9.32 -4.46
N PHE A 455 1.41 10.27 -4.58
CA PHE A 455 0.64 10.54 -5.80
C PHE A 455 0.56 12.03 -6.06
N GLU A 456 0.36 12.37 -7.32
CA GLU A 456 -0.10 13.68 -7.75
C GLU A 456 -1.50 13.56 -8.35
N ALA A 457 -2.31 14.61 -8.22
CA ALA A 457 -3.63 14.68 -8.80
C ALA A 457 -3.64 15.50 -10.08
N ILE A 458 -4.42 15.06 -11.06
CA ILE A 458 -4.67 15.77 -12.31
C ILE A 458 -6.18 15.95 -12.46
N GLY A 459 -6.62 17.21 -12.50
CA GLY A 459 -8.03 17.54 -12.70
C GLY A 459 -8.87 17.55 -11.43
N LEU A 460 -8.26 17.56 -10.23
CA LEU A 460 -8.94 17.81 -8.96
C LEU A 460 -8.60 19.22 -8.45
N SER A 461 -9.60 19.89 -7.87
CA SER A 461 -9.40 21.25 -7.36
C SER A 461 -8.41 21.29 -6.20
N ARG A 462 -7.61 22.34 -6.11
CA ARG A 462 -6.64 22.54 -5.02
C ARG A 462 -7.31 22.56 -3.65
N ASN A 463 -8.53 23.10 -3.53
CA ASN A 463 -9.30 23.11 -2.29
C ASN A 463 -9.66 21.69 -1.84
N LEU A 464 -10.15 20.84 -2.77
CA LEU A 464 -10.42 19.41 -2.48
C LEU A 464 -9.14 18.70 -2.01
N MET A 465 -8.03 18.94 -2.70
CA MET A 465 -6.76 18.32 -2.36
C MET A 465 -6.23 18.76 -0.99
N SER A 466 -6.28 20.04 -0.69
CA SER A 466 -5.81 20.56 0.61
C SER A 466 -6.66 20.06 1.79
N GLU A 467 -7.96 19.84 1.58
CA GLU A 467 -8.88 19.41 2.63
C GLU A 467 -8.82 17.89 2.88
N TYR A 468 -8.86 17.07 1.81
CA TYR A 468 -9.02 15.62 1.90
C TYR A 468 -7.76 14.82 1.55
N PHE A 469 -6.82 15.40 0.81
CA PHE A 469 -5.57 14.76 0.38
C PHE A 469 -4.36 15.64 0.70
N PRO A 470 -4.21 16.10 1.95
CA PRO A 470 -3.11 16.98 2.31
C PRO A 470 -1.79 16.25 2.10
N SER A 471 -0.83 16.68 1.46
CA SER A 471 0.46 16.07 1.06
C SER A 471 0.52 15.60 -0.39
N MET A 472 -0.61 15.66 -1.12
CA MET A 472 -0.61 15.40 -2.56
C MET A 472 -0.77 16.72 -3.31
N SER A 473 0.02 16.90 -4.37
CA SER A 473 -0.07 18.09 -5.21
C SER A 473 -1.18 17.95 -6.27
N SER A 474 -1.84 19.06 -6.60
CA SER A 474 -2.72 19.16 -7.78
C SER A 474 -1.99 19.96 -8.85
N LYS A 475 -1.44 19.29 -9.85
CA LYS A 475 -0.75 19.99 -10.96
C LYS A 475 -1.72 20.75 -11.84
N ILE A 476 -2.86 20.11 -12.17
CA ILE A 476 -3.93 20.72 -12.95
C ILE A 476 -5.16 20.72 -12.05
N SER A 477 -5.58 21.92 -11.65
CA SER A 477 -6.82 22.11 -10.89
C SER A 477 -8.04 21.79 -11.76
N GLY A 478 -9.14 21.38 -11.13
CA GLY A 478 -10.34 21.01 -11.87
C GLY A 478 -11.53 20.78 -10.94
N MET A 479 -12.01 19.56 -10.92
CA MET A 479 -13.24 19.14 -10.25
C MET A 479 -13.12 19.26 -8.72
N GLY A 480 -14.08 19.94 -8.11
CA GLY A 480 -14.25 20.01 -6.65
C GLY A 480 -15.18 18.93 -6.11
N LEU A 481 -15.45 18.97 -4.80
CA LEU A 481 -16.31 18.00 -4.10
C LEU A 481 -17.71 17.90 -4.74
N LYS A 482 -18.32 19.05 -5.07
CA LYS A 482 -19.64 19.08 -5.75
C LYS A 482 -19.62 18.41 -7.11
N GLY A 483 -18.54 18.56 -7.87
CA GLY A 483 -18.40 17.89 -9.17
C GLY A 483 -18.27 16.37 -9.04
N LEU A 484 -17.53 15.88 -8.02
CA LEU A 484 -17.46 14.45 -7.70
C LEU A 484 -18.84 13.90 -7.31
N GLU A 485 -19.59 14.62 -6.46
CA GLU A 485 -20.94 14.27 -6.07
C GLU A 485 -21.86 14.15 -7.30
N GLN A 486 -21.86 15.15 -8.19
CA GLN A 486 -22.67 15.14 -9.42
C GLN A 486 -22.33 13.98 -10.34
N LYS A 487 -21.03 13.66 -10.53
CA LYS A 487 -20.63 12.50 -11.34
C LYS A 487 -21.05 11.17 -10.70
N SER A 488 -20.93 11.03 -9.38
CA SER A 488 -21.39 9.82 -8.67
C SER A 488 -22.90 9.65 -8.76
N LEU A 489 -23.67 10.73 -8.57
CA LEU A 489 -25.12 10.74 -8.73
C LEU A 489 -25.55 10.39 -10.18
N PHE A 490 -24.85 10.94 -11.17
CA PHE A 490 -25.10 10.63 -12.57
C PHE A 490 -24.91 9.13 -12.89
N ALA A 491 -23.77 8.55 -12.45
CA ALA A 491 -23.49 7.13 -12.63
C ALA A 491 -24.54 6.25 -11.90
N HIS A 492 -24.89 6.64 -10.68
CA HIS A 492 -25.91 5.96 -9.88
C HIS A 492 -27.30 5.99 -10.55
N ASN A 493 -27.78 7.17 -10.96
CA ASN A 493 -29.09 7.31 -11.62
C ASN A 493 -29.14 6.52 -12.93
N LYS A 494 -28.04 6.52 -13.71
CA LYS A 494 -27.93 5.69 -14.91
C LYS A 494 -28.03 4.20 -14.59
N ALA A 495 -27.41 3.73 -13.51
CA ALA A 495 -27.42 2.33 -13.09
C ALA A 495 -28.79 1.84 -12.62
N TYR A 496 -29.58 2.73 -12.00
CA TYR A 496 -30.90 2.41 -11.46
C TYR A 496 -32.05 2.86 -12.38
N SER A 497 -31.75 3.35 -13.60
CA SER A 497 -32.76 3.49 -14.65
C SER A 497 -33.26 2.11 -15.12
N ASP A 498 -34.46 2.06 -15.66
CA ASP A 498 -35.12 0.79 -16.04
C ASP A 498 -34.44 0.06 -17.22
N ASP A 499 -33.58 0.76 -17.95
CA ASP A 499 -32.98 0.29 -19.21
C ASP A 499 -31.63 -0.44 -19.07
N VAL A 500 -31.10 -0.65 -17.85
CA VAL A 500 -29.77 -1.25 -17.65
C VAL A 500 -29.83 -2.77 -17.73
N ILE A 501 -29.63 -3.31 -18.92
CA ILE A 501 -29.54 -4.76 -19.17
C ILE A 501 -28.05 -5.21 -19.22
N ASN A 502 -27.19 -4.39 -19.78
CA ASN A 502 -25.78 -4.70 -20.01
C ASN A 502 -24.86 -3.64 -19.41
N LEU A 503 -23.60 -4.06 -19.12
CA LEU A 503 -22.57 -3.11 -18.74
C LEU A 503 -22.25 -2.15 -19.91
N PRO A 504 -21.89 -0.88 -19.63
CA PRO A 504 -21.36 0.04 -20.63
C PRO A 504 -20.17 -0.59 -21.39
N ILE A 505 -19.98 -0.20 -22.64
CA ILE A 505 -18.93 -0.78 -23.50
C ILE A 505 -17.52 -0.45 -22.97
N GLY A 506 -17.29 0.76 -22.46
CA GLY A 506 -15.99 1.27 -22.03
C GLY A 506 -15.29 2.00 -23.17
N GLY A 507 -14.35 1.37 -23.83
CA GLY A 507 -13.56 1.97 -24.89
C GLY A 507 -12.38 2.80 -24.39
N PHE A 508 -11.91 2.57 -23.17
CA PHE A 508 -10.78 3.29 -22.57
C PHE A 508 -9.41 2.71 -22.98
N TYR A 509 -9.37 1.40 -23.17
CA TYR A 509 -8.14 0.68 -23.53
C TYR A 509 -8.04 0.38 -25.04
N ARG A 510 -9.19 0.30 -25.69
CA ARG A 510 -9.27 0.09 -27.15
C ARG A 510 -10.43 0.93 -27.70
N TYR A 511 -10.23 1.57 -28.84
CA TYR A 511 -11.31 2.24 -29.53
C TYR A 511 -12.52 1.33 -29.73
N ARG A 512 -13.68 1.79 -29.32
CA ARG A 512 -14.97 1.13 -29.52
C ARG A 512 -15.99 2.15 -30.03
N LYS A 513 -16.78 1.76 -30.98
CA LYS A 513 -17.92 2.56 -31.40
C LYS A 513 -18.85 2.77 -30.20
N ASP A 514 -19.30 3.98 -29.97
CA ASP A 514 -20.11 4.39 -28.81
C ASP A 514 -19.42 4.25 -27.42
N GLY A 515 -18.09 4.06 -27.41
CA GLY A 515 -17.23 4.09 -26.22
C GLY A 515 -16.60 5.46 -25.94
N GLU A 516 -15.49 5.47 -25.23
CA GLU A 516 -14.70 6.68 -24.96
C GLU A 516 -14.12 7.26 -26.25
N LYS A 517 -13.97 8.58 -26.29
CA LYS A 517 -13.34 9.29 -27.41
C LYS A 517 -11.84 9.06 -27.40
N HIS A 518 -11.26 8.90 -28.59
CA HIS A 518 -9.82 8.78 -28.79
C HIS A 518 -9.33 9.93 -29.69
N SER A 519 -8.13 10.42 -29.44
CA SER A 519 -7.50 11.42 -30.33
C SER A 519 -7.16 10.81 -31.69
N PHE A 520 -6.87 9.51 -31.72
CA PHE A 520 -6.59 8.76 -32.95
C PHE A 520 -7.74 7.77 -33.23
N GLU A 521 -8.82 8.29 -33.79
CA GLU A 521 -9.95 7.45 -34.20
C GLU A 521 -9.60 6.58 -35.42
N GLY A 522 -10.28 5.44 -35.54
CA GLY A 522 -10.06 4.50 -36.63
C GLY A 522 -10.13 5.12 -38.02
N THR A 523 -11.03 6.10 -38.22
CA THR A 523 -11.16 6.85 -39.48
C THR A 523 -9.93 7.67 -39.80
N SER A 524 -9.40 8.42 -38.81
CA SER A 524 -8.19 9.24 -39.00
C SER A 524 -6.96 8.38 -39.28
N ILE A 525 -6.83 7.25 -38.56
CA ILE A 525 -5.72 6.28 -38.79
C ILE A 525 -5.82 5.67 -40.20
N HIS A 526 -7.05 5.29 -40.62
CA HIS A 526 -7.24 4.72 -41.97
C HIS A 526 -6.90 5.72 -43.08
N ILE A 527 -7.33 6.98 -42.93
CA ILE A 527 -6.99 8.06 -43.89
C ILE A 527 -5.49 8.26 -43.92
N LEU A 528 -4.82 8.34 -42.76
CA LEU A 528 -3.38 8.49 -42.66
C LEU A 528 -2.63 7.33 -43.35
N GLN A 529 -3.00 6.09 -43.04
CA GLN A 529 -2.38 4.91 -43.64
C GLN A 529 -2.59 4.86 -45.15
N THR A 530 -3.77 5.21 -45.63
CA THR A 530 -4.08 5.27 -47.06
C THR A 530 -3.26 6.39 -47.74
N ALA A 531 -3.22 7.57 -47.13
CA ALA A 531 -2.44 8.68 -47.65
C ALA A 531 -0.94 8.35 -47.81
N VAL A 532 -0.37 7.72 -46.78
CA VAL A 532 1.03 7.27 -46.78
C VAL A 532 1.25 6.14 -47.79
N GLY A 533 0.41 5.11 -47.77
CA GLY A 533 0.54 3.94 -48.65
C GLY A 533 0.36 4.28 -50.13
N THR A 534 -0.44 5.30 -50.45
CA THR A 534 -0.65 5.80 -51.83
C THR A 534 0.20 7.03 -52.19
N ASN A 535 1.05 7.49 -51.29
CA ASN A 535 1.84 8.73 -51.40
C ASN A 535 0.96 9.95 -51.80
N ASN A 536 -0.24 10.05 -51.22
CA ASN A 536 -1.24 11.06 -51.55
C ASN A 536 -1.26 12.19 -50.51
N TYR A 537 -0.52 13.28 -50.80
CA TYR A 537 -0.44 14.43 -49.88
C TYR A 537 -1.78 15.17 -49.70
N SER A 538 -2.65 15.18 -50.71
CA SER A 538 -3.96 15.81 -50.62
C SER A 538 -4.88 15.06 -49.64
N LEU A 539 -4.77 13.74 -49.58
CA LEU A 539 -5.48 12.92 -48.62
C LEU A 539 -4.91 13.08 -47.20
N TYR A 540 -3.59 13.26 -47.10
CA TYR A 540 -2.94 13.55 -45.80
C TYR A 540 -3.41 14.87 -45.18
N LYS A 541 -3.70 15.90 -46.04
CA LYS A 541 -4.21 17.21 -45.59
C LYS A 541 -5.65 17.19 -45.06
N LYS A 542 -6.45 16.20 -45.41
CA LYS A 542 -7.80 16.02 -44.89
C LYS A 542 -7.76 15.49 -43.46
#